data_909caa9eaf67f15dff58799e4d82a12b
#
_entry.id   909caa9eaf67f15dff58799e4d82a12b
#
_cell.length_a   1.000
_cell.length_b   1.000
_cell.length_c   1.000
_cell.angle_alpha   90.00
_cell.angle_beta   90.00
_cell.angle_gamma   90.00
#
_symmetry.space_group_name_H-M   'P 1'
#
loop_
_entity.id
_entity.type
_entity.pdbx_description
1 polymer ?
#
loop_
_entity_poly.entity_id
_entity_poly.type
_entity_poly.pdbx_seq_one_letter_code
_entity_poly.pdbx_strand_id
1 'polypeptide(L)'
;MNFRCFESLAIEVPATGAVLLGNNAQGKTTILEALCVLVRLQSPRSRRLASLVRSGSEGFGVAGDPWQQERLARYARDGLTLKVDADPRPNQGSFLTDGGLVVWMGNEDLDLIRGPGEQRRRYLDFLGSQLDPDYRRAWSRYRRALRAKNLLLKDGRSRDAEIRSYEEILVASGSVLMESRARFVAELVPLAAAAQRVVSGMDETLTLIYHPASGPDLREAMLQARDRETRLRQAVVGPHRDDLGLRLNGMPAGEFASEGQLRTIALALKLAQGRLLEQRAGKHPIYLMDDIFGELDPARRNALMNHLPAQSQKWITTTHLDWLKATPAVDAIARFRVADGKVMG
;
A
#
# COMPACT_ATOMS: atom_id res chain seq x y z
N MET A 1 0.41 10.38 19.29
CA MET A 1 0.53 11.79 19.73
C MET A 1 0.80 12.66 18.52
N ASN A 2 0.13 13.80 18.40
CA ASN A 2 0.31 14.80 17.34
C ASN A 2 0.24 14.26 15.90
N PHE A 3 -0.68 13.31 15.67
CA PHE A 3 -0.82 12.65 14.37
C PHE A 3 -2.10 13.12 13.68
N ARG A 4 -1.97 13.81 12.57
CA ARG A 4 -3.10 14.38 11.80
C ARG A 4 -4.01 15.27 12.67
N CYS A 5 -5.26 14.84 12.90
CA CYS A 5 -6.23 15.54 13.73
C CYS A 5 -6.10 15.26 15.22
N PHE A 6 -5.39 14.19 15.62
CA PHE A 6 -5.28 13.81 17.02
C PHE A 6 -4.09 14.47 17.69
N GLU A 7 -4.34 15.11 18.84
CA GLU A 7 -3.28 15.55 19.74
C GLU A 7 -2.72 14.37 20.51
N SER A 8 -3.61 13.58 21.10
CA SER A 8 -3.28 12.31 21.73
C SER A 8 -4.47 11.36 21.62
N LEU A 9 -4.17 10.08 21.42
CA LEU A 9 -5.16 9.02 21.42
C LEU A 9 -4.49 7.75 21.93
N ALA A 10 -5.15 7.06 22.88
CA ALA A 10 -4.82 5.71 23.33
C ALA A 10 -6.08 4.87 23.32
N ILE A 11 -6.02 3.70 22.71
CA ILE A 11 -7.12 2.72 22.67
C ILE A 11 -6.57 1.32 22.88
N GLU A 12 -7.28 0.52 23.64
CA GLU A 12 -7.03 -0.91 23.75
C GLU A 12 -8.01 -1.65 22.83
N VAL A 13 -7.48 -2.49 21.98
CA VAL A 13 -8.26 -3.20 20.97
C VAL A 13 -7.96 -4.68 21.04
N PRO A 14 -9.00 -5.55 21.02
CA PRO A 14 -8.82 -7.00 20.99
C PRO A 14 -7.99 -7.45 19.77
N ALA A 15 -7.38 -8.63 19.88
CA ALA A 15 -6.60 -9.22 18.77
C ALA A 15 -7.42 -9.43 17.48
N THR A 16 -8.74 -9.48 17.57
CA THR A 16 -9.64 -9.56 16.41
C THR A 16 -9.76 -8.25 15.62
N GLY A 17 -9.41 -7.11 16.23
CA GLY A 17 -9.49 -5.77 15.63
C GLY A 17 -10.65 -4.94 16.15
N ALA A 18 -11.06 -3.93 15.37
CA ALA A 18 -12.07 -2.95 15.76
C ALA A 18 -12.95 -2.49 14.60
N VAL A 19 -14.22 -2.24 14.88
CA VAL A 19 -15.12 -1.43 14.05
C VAL A 19 -15.16 -0.02 14.61
N LEU A 20 -14.71 0.96 13.85
CA LEU A 20 -14.70 2.38 14.21
C LEU A 20 -15.90 3.08 13.57
N LEU A 21 -16.89 3.40 14.40
CA LEU A 21 -18.13 4.08 13.98
C LEU A 21 -18.04 5.58 14.24
N GLY A 22 -18.49 6.39 13.31
CA GLY A 22 -18.60 7.85 13.50
C GLY A 22 -18.87 8.58 12.22
N ASN A 23 -19.25 9.85 12.31
CA ASN A 23 -19.46 10.69 11.14
C ASN A 23 -18.18 10.88 10.30
N ASN A 24 -18.31 11.41 9.10
CA ASN A 24 -17.16 11.79 8.28
C ASN A 24 -16.33 12.87 8.99
N ALA A 25 -15.03 12.89 8.69
CA ALA A 25 -14.06 13.83 9.26
C ALA A 25 -13.79 13.70 10.79
N GLN A 26 -14.27 12.67 11.47
CA GLN A 26 -14.02 12.44 12.90
C GLN A 26 -12.65 11.77 13.19
N GLY A 27 -11.88 11.41 12.17
CA GLY A 27 -10.54 10.84 12.35
C GLY A 27 -10.46 9.30 12.23
N LYS A 28 -11.55 8.60 11.87
CA LYS A 28 -11.56 7.13 11.70
C LYS A 28 -10.42 6.64 10.78
N THR A 29 -10.34 7.18 9.57
CA THR A 29 -9.26 6.91 8.60
C THR A 29 -7.88 7.23 9.17
N THR A 30 -7.77 8.25 10.01
CA THR A 30 -6.51 8.65 10.65
C THR A 30 -5.99 7.58 11.61
N ILE A 31 -6.87 6.87 12.30
CA ILE A 31 -6.48 5.75 13.18
C ILE A 31 -5.93 4.59 12.33
N LEU A 32 -6.59 4.22 11.22
CA LEU A 32 -6.08 3.21 10.30
C LEU A 32 -4.73 3.63 9.69
N GLU A 33 -4.61 4.90 9.31
CA GLU A 33 -3.37 5.45 8.77
C GLU A 33 -2.21 5.37 9.80
N ALA A 34 -2.49 5.66 11.08
CA ALA A 34 -1.51 5.52 12.15
C ALA A 34 -1.02 4.07 12.32
N LEU A 35 -1.92 3.09 12.25
CA LEU A 35 -1.57 1.66 12.27
C LEU A 35 -0.70 1.28 11.06
N CYS A 36 -1.06 1.74 9.86
CA CYS A 36 -0.25 1.49 8.68
C CYS A 36 1.17 2.08 8.82
N VAL A 37 1.29 3.28 9.39
CA VAL A 37 2.58 3.91 9.67
C VAL A 37 3.36 3.14 10.74
N LEU A 38 2.71 2.70 11.81
CA LEU A 38 3.34 1.91 12.88
C LEU A 38 3.94 0.61 12.35
N VAL A 39 3.24 -0.05 11.44
CA VAL A 39 3.63 -1.36 10.91
C VAL A 39 4.58 -1.24 9.71
N ARG A 40 4.36 -0.27 8.82
CA ARG A 40 5.05 -0.19 7.51
C ARG A 40 5.83 1.09 7.26
N LEU A 41 5.79 2.08 8.16
CA LEU A 41 6.37 3.42 7.97
C LEU A 41 5.87 4.09 6.68
N GLN A 42 4.68 3.74 6.24
CA GLN A 42 4.06 4.26 5.02
C GLN A 42 2.61 4.65 5.31
N SER A 43 2.19 5.76 4.72
CA SER A 43 0.79 6.14 4.66
C SER A 43 0.23 5.76 3.29
N PRO A 44 -0.95 5.13 3.20
CA PRO A 44 -1.63 4.90 1.93
C PRO A 44 -2.02 6.20 1.23
N ARG A 45 -2.29 7.26 2.01
CA ARG A 45 -2.81 8.56 1.55
C ARG A 45 -1.74 9.62 1.33
N SER A 46 -0.53 9.44 1.91
CA SER A 46 0.51 10.46 1.85
C SER A 46 1.89 9.88 1.53
N ARG A 47 2.66 10.60 0.71
CA ARG A 47 4.03 10.22 0.34
C ARG A 47 5.08 10.66 1.34
N ARG A 48 4.76 11.57 2.25
CA ARG A 48 5.71 12.20 3.16
C ARG A 48 5.23 12.04 4.60
N LEU A 49 6.06 11.50 5.48
CA LEU A 49 5.76 11.43 6.91
C LEU A 49 5.53 12.81 7.52
N ALA A 50 6.24 13.83 7.05
CA ALA A 50 6.06 15.21 7.50
C ALA A 50 4.62 15.73 7.36
N SER A 51 3.86 15.27 6.36
CA SER A 51 2.46 15.67 6.17
C SER A 51 1.48 14.99 7.13
N LEU A 52 1.96 14.05 7.95
CA LEU A 52 1.18 13.38 9.00
C LEU A 52 1.24 14.10 10.34
N VAL A 53 2.14 15.07 10.47
CA VAL A 53 2.28 15.90 11.67
C VAL A 53 1.04 16.78 11.83
N ARG A 54 0.51 16.84 13.06
CA ARG A 54 -0.60 17.72 13.43
C ARG A 54 -0.21 19.19 13.20
N SER A 55 -1.11 19.97 12.67
CA SER A 55 -0.87 21.42 12.47
C SER A 55 -0.45 22.08 13.79
N GLY A 56 0.61 22.87 13.74
CA GLY A 56 1.19 23.54 14.93
C GLY A 56 2.14 22.65 15.77
N SER A 57 2.38 21.39 15.39
CA SER A 57 3.32 20.50 16.09
C SER A 57 4.63 20.32 15.30
N GLU A 58 5.71 19.93 15.97
CA GLU A 58 7.03 19.74 15.33
C GLU A 58 7.27 18.29 14.87
N GLY A 59 6.43 17.34 15.32
CA GLY A 59 6.53 15.94 14.98
C GLY A 59 5.32 15.15 15.45
N PHE A 60 5.31 13.87 15.16
CA PHE A 60 4.30 12.93 15.65
C PHE A 60 4.94 11.67 16.24
N GLY A 61 4.18 10.94 17.05
CA GLY A 61 4.54 9.60 17.52
C GLY A 61 3.37 8.65 17.41
N VAL A 62 3.63 7.44 16.91
CA VAL A 62 2.69 6.31 16.92
C VAL A 62 3.36 5.13 17.60
N ALA A 63 2.64 4.49 18.54
CA ALA A 63 3.11 3.34 19.29
C ALA A 63 1.97 2.33 19.43
N GLY A 64 2.32 1.08 19.65
CA GLY A 64 1.38 -0.01 19.90
C GLY A 64 2.10 -1.35 19.93
N ASP A 65 1.39 -2.40 20.27
CA ASP A 65 1.90 -3.76 20.40
C ASP A 65 1.21 -4.77 19.46
N PRO A 66 1.21 -4.50 18.15
CA PRO A 66 0.68 -5.46 17.19
C PRO A 66 1.45 -6.79 17.32
N TRP A 67 0.72 -7.90 17.42
CA TRP A 67 1.30 -9.26 17.59
C TRP A 67 2.14 -9.44 18.86
N GLN A 68 1.83 -8.74 19.96
CA GLN A 68 2.59 -8.78 21.23
C GLN A 68 4.05 -8.31 21.07
N GLN A 69 4.30 -7.44 20.13
CA GLN A 69 5.59 -6.80 19.91
C GLN A 69 5.42 -5.28 20.02
N GLU A 70 6.01 -4.68 21.05
CA GLU A 70 5.95 -3.23 21.22
C GLU A 70 6.69 -2.52 20.10
N ARG A 71 6.04 -1.60 19.43
CA ARG A 71 6.60 -0.82 18.32
C ARG A 71 6.36 0.67 18.55
N LEU A 72 7.40 1.46 18.26
CA LEU A 72 7.33 2.92 18.30
C LEU A 72 7.95 3.50 17.02
N ALA A 73 7.22 4.38 16.37
CA ALA A 73 7.73 5.24 15.31
C ALA A 73 7.43 6.71 15.65
N ARG A 74 8.48 7.50 15.86
CA ARG A 74 8.40 8.94 16.11
C ARG A 74 9.09 9.68 14.98
N TYR A 75 8.40 10.60 14.37
CA TYR A 75 8.92 11.52 13.36
C TYR A 75 9.03 12.92 13.96
N ALA A 76 10.20 13.56 13.80
CA ALA A 76 10.42 14.94 14.14
C ALA A 76 11.32 15.61 13.08
N ARG A 77 11.57 16.92 13.20
CA ARG A 77 12.40 17.65 12.21
C ARG A 77 13.85 17.12 12.13
N ASP A 78 14.36 16.61 13.24
CA ASP A 78 15.69 16.01 13.37
C ASP A 78 15.78 14.56 12.84
N GLY A 79 14.66 13.94 12.53
CA GLY A 79 14.66 12.61 11.95
C GLY A 79 13.55 11.68 12.42
N LEU A 80 13.81 10.39 12.24
CA LEU A 80 12.91 9.30 12.56
C LEU A 80 13.51 8.43 13.66
N THR A 81 12.84 8.37 14.82
CA THR A 81 13.20 7.47 15.93
C THR A 81 12.32 6.22 15.85
N LEU A 82 12.95 5.05 15.85
CA LEU A 82 12.30 3.75 15.71
C LEU A 82 12.72 2.83 16.85
N LYS A 83 11.76 2.14 17.48
CA LYS A 83 12.03 1.13 18.51
C LYS A 83 11.15 -0.10 18.30
N VAL A 84 11.67 -1.25 18.70
CA VAL A 84 10.95 -2.52 18.77
C VAL A 84 11.33 -3.19 20.08
N ASP A 85 10.36 -3.50 20.93
CA ASP A 85 10.54 -4.05 22.29
C ASP A 85 11.53 -3.22 23.13
N ALA A 86 11.35 -1.90 23.11
CA ALA A 86 12.21 -0.88 23.70
C ALA A 86 13.59 -0.70 23.03
N ASP A 87 14.04 -1.62 22.18
CA ASP A 87 15.33 -1.56 21.50
C ASP A 87 15.31 -0.56 20.33
N PRO A 88 16.24 0.41 20.28
CA PRO A 88 16.37 1.31 19.15
C PRO A 88 16.70 0.57 17.85
N ARG A 89 16.06 0.95 16.75
CA ARG A 89 16.38 0.47 15.41
C ARG A 89 17.16 1.52 14.64
N PRO A 90 18.35 1.19 14.12
CA PRO A 90 19.25 2.19 13.53
C PRO A 90 18.72 2.77 12.20
N ASN A 91 17.78 2.07 11.54
CA ASN A 91 17.22 2.50 10.26
C ASN A 91 15.84 1.86 9.99
N GLN A 92 15.17 2.37 8.97
CA GLN A 92 13.86 1.86 8.56
C GLN A 92 13.91 0.38 8.14
N GLY A 93 15.01 -0.06 7.54
CA GLY A 93 15.18 -1.45 7.09
C GLY A 93 15.10 -2.43 8.27
N SER A 94 15.86 -2.19 9.34
CA SER A 94 15.85 -3.01 10.55
C SER A 94 14.51 -2.99 11.29
N PHE A 95 13.85 -1.83 11.33
CA PHE A 95 12.50 -1.72 11.91
C PHE A 95 11.46 -2.55 11.12
N LEU A 96 11.58 -2.58 9.78
CA LEU A 96 10.63 -3.28 8.91
C LEU A 96 10.93 -4.78 8.72
N THR A 97 12.11 -5.26 9.11
CA THR A 97 12.48 -6.68 8.97
C THR A 97 11.59 -7.56 9.83
N ASP A 98 11.34 -7.17 11.08
CA ASP A 98 10.44 -7.86 12.00
C ASP A 98 9.00 -7.29 11.91
N GLY A 99 8.77 -6.40 10.96
CA GLY A 99 7.50 -5.72 10.77
C GLY A 99 6.40 -6.68 10.33
N GLY A 100 5.20 -6.35 10.73
CA GLY A 100 4.02 -7.07 10.29
C GLY A 100 3.61 -6.72 8.86
N LEU A 101 2.55 -7.36 8.43
CA LEU A 101 1.97 -7.24 7.11
C LEU A 101 0.66 -6.45 7.18
N VAL A 102 0.41 -5.64 6.16
CA VAL A 102 -0.79 -4.81 6.08
C VAL A 102 -1.43 -4.93 4.70
N VAL A 103 -2.73 -5.12 4.68
CA VAL A 103 -3.57 -4.90 3.51
C VAL A 103 -4.46 -3.70 3.78
N TRP A 104 -4.26 -2.64 3.03
CA TRP A 104 -5.13 -1.46 3.04
C TRP A 104 -6.20 -1.61 1.98
N MET A 105 -7.45 -1.35 2.34
CA MET A 105 -8.61 -1.31 1.45
C MET A 105 -9.34 0.01 1.66
N GLY A 106 -9.57 0.77 0.60
CA GLY A 106 -10.28 2.04 0.63
C GLY A 106 -10.95 2.34 -0.70
N ASN A 107 -11.78 3.37 -0.74
CA ASN A 107 -12.48 3.77 -1.96
C ASN A 107 -11.53 4.21 -3.08
N GLU A 108 -10.32 4.68 -2.73
CA GLU A 108 -9.25 4.99 -3.67
C GLU A 108 -8.70 3.78 -4.44
N ASP A 109 -9.03 2.56 -4.02
CA ASP A 109 -8.61 1.35 -4.73
C ASP A 109 -9.25 1.20 -6.12
N LEU A 110 -10.34 1.90 -6.39
CA LEU A 110 -10.90 2.02 -7.74
C LEU A 110 -9.91 2.66 -8.72
N ASP A 111 -9.04 3.55 -8.23
CA ASP A 111 -7.98 4.17 -9.02
C ASP A 111 -6.87 3.18 -9.44
N LEU A 112 -6.79 1.99 -8.81
CA LEU A 112 -5.93 0.91 -9.30
C LEU A 112 -6.38 0.42 -10.68
N ILE A 113 -7.68 0.44 -10.94
CA ILE A 113 -8.25 -0.12 -12.17
C ILE A 113 -8.38 0.97 -13.23
N ARG A 114 -9.04 2.08 -12.92
CA ARG A 114 -9.33 3.18 -13.88
C ARG A 114 -8.38 4.38 -13.82
N GLY A 115 -7.59 4.48 -12.76
CA GLY A 115 -6.69 5.60 -12.53
C GLY A 115 -5.37 5.48 -13.30
N PRO A 116 -4.48 6.46 -13.11
CA PRO A 116 -3.19 6.49 -13.78
C PRO A 116 -2.28 5.35 -13.30
N GLY A 117 -1.35 4.90 -14.17
CA GLY A 117 -0.39 3.83 -13.86
C GLY A 117 0.44 4.07 -12.60
N GLU A 118 0.50 5.31 -12.11
CA GLU A 118 1.16 5.62 -10.85
C GLU A 118 0.52 4.89 -9.65
N GLN A 119 -0.80 4.76 -9.60
CA GLN A 119 -1.50 4.05 -8.51
C GLN A 119 -1.15 2.56 -8.56
N ARG A 120 -1.10 1.96 -9.73
CA ARG A 120 -0.71 0.56 -9.92
C ARG A 120 0.75 0.30 -9.54
N ARG A 121 1.67 1.22 -9.88
CA ARG A 121 3.06 1.14 -9.39
C ARG A 121 3.16 1.25 -7.88
N ARG A 122 2.40 2.17 -7.25
CA ARG A 122 2.35 2.28 -5.78
C ARG A 122 1.86 1.00 -5.13
N TYR A 123 0.85 0.36 -5.70
CA TYR A 123 0.36 -0.94 -5.25
C TYR A 123 1.45 -2.00 -5.31
N LEU A 124 2.16 -2.12 -6.44
CA LEU A 124 3.28 -3.06 -6.59
C LEU A 124 4.44 -2.74 -5.63
N ASP A 125 4.76 -1.47 -5.43
CA ASP A 125 5.82 -1.05 -4.50
C ASP A 125 5.43 -1.31 -3.04
N PHE A 126 4.18 -1.11 -2.67
CA PHE A 126 3.67 -1.42 -1.33
C PHE A 126 3.69 -2.93 -1.07
N LEU A 127 3.25 -3.74 -2.03
CA LEU A 127 3.32 -5.19 -1.97
C LEU A 127 4.77 -5.68 -1.90
N GLY A 128 5.60 -5.30 -2.86
CA GLY A 128 6.99 -5.74 -2.97
C GLY A 128 7.82 -5.36 -1.75
N SER A 129 7.59 -4.19 -1.17
CA SER A 129 8.29 -3.74 0.05
C SER A 129 7.95 -4.59 1.29
N GLN A 130 6.83 -5.32 1.27
CA GLN A 130 6.42 -6.24 2.32
C GLN A 130 6.94 -7.65 2.09
N LEU A 131 6.98 -8.09 0.84
CA LEU A 131 7.39 -9.45 0.46
C LEU A 131 8.90 -9.66 0.50
N ASP A 132 9.68 -8.63 0.15
CA ASP A 132 11.10 -8.81 -0.14
C ASP A 132 11.94 -7.63 0.38
N PRO A 133 12.86 -7.89 1.35
CA PRO A 133 13.81 -6.88 1.82
C PRO A 133 14.73 -6.36 0.71
N ASP A 134 15.08 -7.19 -0.29
CA ASP A 134 15.92 -6.77 -1.42
C ASP A 134 15.16 -5.83 -2.34
N TYR A 135 13.88 -6.10 -2.61
CA TYR A 135 13.01 -5.17 -3.29
C TYR A 135 13.00 -3.80 -2.60
N ARG A 136 12.81 -3.77 -1.29
CA ARG A 136 12.78 -2.54 -0.49
C ARG A 136 14.09 -1.77 -0.58
N ARG A 137 15.25 -2.48 -0.52
CA ARG A 137 16.58 -1.87 -0.69
C ARG A 137 16.76 -1.31 -2.10
N ALA A 138 16.42 -2.09 -3.12
CA ALA A 138 16.49 -1.69 -4.52
C ALA A 138 15.61 -0.48 -4.81
N TRP A 139 14.36 -0.50 -4.32
CA TRP A 139 13.41 0.63 -4.49
C TRP A 139 13.92 1.93 -3.86
N SER A 140 14.50 1.86 -2.67
CA SER A 140 15.10 3.03 -2.01
C SER A 140 16.29 3.59 -2.78
N ARG A 141 17.19 2.72 -3.28
CA ARG A 141 18.34 3.10 -4.11
C ARG A 141 17.91 3.70 -5.44
N TYR A 142 16.98 3.02 -6.12
CA TYR A 142 16.43 3.45 -7.40
C TYR A 142 15.80 4.85 -7.30
N ARG A 143 14.95 5.09 -6.31
CA ARG A 143 14.30 6.40 -6.11
C ARG A 143 15.28 7.54 -5.84
N ARG A 144 16.36 7.28 -5.09
CA ARG A 144 17.40 8.28 -4.83
C ARG A 144 18.18 8.60 -6.10
N ALA A 145 18.63 7.58 -6.81
CA ALA A 145 19.36 7.75 -8.07
C ALA A 145 18.50 8.44 -9.13
N LEU A 146 17.22 8.06 -9.29
CA LEU A 146 16.29 8.69 -10.20
C LEU A 146 16.09 10.17 -9.90
N ARG A 147 15.98 10.54 -8.63
CA ARG A 147 15.86 11.93 -8.23
C ARG A 147 17.12 12.72 -8.56
N ALA A 148 18.30 12.16 -8.29
CA ALA A 148 19.58 12.78 -8.61
C ALA A 148 19.76 12.94 -10.13
N LYS A 149 19.51 11.90 -10.91
CA LYS A 149 19.55 11.98 -12.38
C LYS A 149 18.61 13.07 -12.92
N ASN A 150 17.38 13.13 -12.42
CA ASN A 150 16.42 14.14 -12.85
C ASN A 150 16.85 15.58 -12.48
N LEU A 151 17.55 15.78 -11.36
CA LEU A 151 18.11 17.08 -11.00
C LEU A 151 19.23 17.49 -11.96
N LEU A 152 20.13 16.57 -12.33
CA LEU A 152 21.20 16.80 -13.31
C LEU A 152 20.64 17.13 -14.69
N LEU A 153 19.63 16.37 -15.16
CA LEU A 153 18.97 16.63 -16.44
C LEU A 153 18.28 18.01 -16.48
N LYS A 154 17.74 18.47 -15.35
CA LYS A 154 17.10 19.80 -15.26
C LYS A 154 18.14 20.95 -15.25
N ASP A 155 19.31 20.74 -14.65
CA ASP A 155 20.37 21.75 -14.58
C ASP A 155 20.90 22.12 -15.97
N GLY A 156 20.80 21.22 -16.95
CA GLY A 156 21.16 21.45 -18.36
C GLY A 156 22.64 21.66 -18.64
N ARG A 157 23.52 21.56 -17.61
CA ARG A 157 24.98 21.54 -17.79
C ARG A 157 25.41 20.14 -18.21
N SER A 158 26.42 20.06 -19.09
CA SER A 158 26.99 18.76 -19.47
C SER A 158 27.67 18.10 -18.26
N ARG A 159 26.99 17.12 -17.67
CA ARG A 159 27.45 16.29 -16.54
C ARG A 159 27.31 14.80 -16.88
N ASP A 160 27.73 14.46 -18.08
CA ASP A 160 27.51 13.10 -18.63
C ASP A 160 28.15 12.00 -17.77
N ALA A 161 29.30 12.26 -17.16
CA ALA A 161 29.96 11.29 -16.27
C ALA A 161 29.13 11.04 -15.00
N GLU A 162 28.56 12.10 -14.40
CA GLU A 162 27.71 11.98 -13.23
C GLU A 162 26.40 11.27 -13.58
N ILE A 163 25.77 11.64 -14.70
CA ILE A 163 24.55 10.98 -15.20
C ILE A 163 24.80 9.49 -15.42
N ARG A 164 25.91 9.10 -16.07
CA ARG A 164 26.26 7.67 -16.25
C ARG A 164 26.45 6.94 -14.92
N SER A 165 27.06 7.57 -13.92
CA SER A 165 27.20 6.95 -12.60
C SER A 165 25.85 6.65 -11.95
N TYR A 166 24.87 7.55 -12.09
CA TYR A 166 23.50 7.28 -11.61
C TYR A 166 22.77 6.25 -12.47
N GLU A 167 23.01 6.19 -13.77
CA GLU A 167 22.45 5.16 -14.67
C GLU A 167 22.87 3.75 -14.25
N GLU A 168 24.14 3.55 -13.86
CA GLU A 168 24.58 2.24 -13.34
C GLU A 168 23.79 1.83 -12.09
N ILE A 169 23.54 2.77 -11.16
CA ILE A 169 22.73 2.51 -9.98
C ILE A 169 21.26 2.22 -10.36
N LEU A 170 20.73 2.96 -11.35
CA LEU A 170 19.38 2.77 -11.85
C LEU A 170 19.21 1.42 -12.55
N VAL A 171 20.18 1.00 -13.37
CA VAL A 171 20.16 -0.32 -14.01
C VAL A 171 20.20 -1.42 -12.94
N ALA A 172 21.20 -1.41 -12.06
CA ALA A 172 21.36 -2.46 -11.07
C ALA A 172 20.13 -2.58 -10.14
N SER A 173 19.62 -1.45 -9.61
CA SER A 173 18.45 -1.48 -8.74
C SER A 173 17.14 -1.66 -9.51
N GLY A 174 17.05 -1.12 -10.73
CA GLY A 174 15.86 -1.22 -11.58
C GLY A 174 15.59 -2.65 -12.05
N SER A 175 16.63 -3.40 -12.42
CA SER A 175 16.50 -4.81 -12.82
C SER A 175 15.91 -5.64 -11.67
N VAL A 176 16.41 -5.47 -10.45
CA VAL A 176 15.82 -6.15 -9.27
C VAL A 176 14.35 -5.83 -9.10
N LEU A 177 13.95 -4.56 -9.29
CA LEU A 177 12.53 -4.17 -9.19
C LEU A 177 11.68 -4.83 -10.28
N MET A 178 12.14 -4.83 -11.53
CA MET A 178 11.40 -5.40 -12.66
C MET A 178 11.22 -6.91 -12.53
N GLU A 179 12.30 -7.63 -12.20
CA GLU A 179 12.27 -9.08 -11.98
C GLU A 179 11.34 -9.45 -10.82
N SER A 180 11.44 -8.73 -9.70
CA SER A 180 10.58 -8.96 -8.54
C SER A 180 9.11 -8.68 -8.86
N ARG A 181 8.80 -7.58 -9.56
CA ARG A 181 7.42 -7.26 -9.96
C ARG A 181 6.84 -8.31 -10.90
N ALA A 182 7.61 -8.78 -11.89
CA ALA A 182 7.19 -9.85 -12.79
C ALA A 182 6.84 -11.13 -12.01
N ARG A 183 7.70 -11.52 -11.07
CA ARG A 183 7.48 -12.67 -10.19
C ARG A 183 6.23 -12.50 -9.31
N PHE A 184 6.09 -11.35 -8.63
CA PHE A 184 4.93 -11.10 -7.76
C PHE A 184 3.62 -11.06 -8.54
N VAL A 185 3.61 -10.48 -9.73
CA VAL A 185 2.42 -10.47 -10.59
C VAL A 185 2.07 -11.88 -11.05
N ALA A 186 3.05 -12.70 -11.44
CA ALA A 186 2.81 -14.09 -11.79
C ALA A 186 2.16 -14.89 -10.64
N GLU A 187 2.60 -14.65 -9.40
CA GLU A 187 2.01 -15.27 -8.21
C GLU A 187 0.62 -14.72 -7.87
N LEU A 188 0.38 -13.42 -8.13
CA LEU A 188 -0.93 -12.80 -7.90
C LEU A 188 -2.00 -13.28 -8.88
N VAL A 189 -1.66 -13.60 -10.14
CA VAL A 189 -2.62 -13.97 -11.19
C VAL A 189 -3.60 -15.06 -10.73
N PRO A 190 -3.16 -16.25 -10.29
CA PRO A 190 -4.10 -17.30 -9.87
C PRO A 190 -4.90 -16.90 -8.62
N LEU A 191 -4.31 -16.16 -7.70
CA LEU A 191 -4.96 -15.72 -6.47
C LEU A 191 -6.05 -14.67 -6.77
N ALA A 192 -5.76 -13.74 -7.67
CA ALA A 192 -6.72 -12.71 -8.09
C ALA A 192 -7.88 -13.30 -8.90
N ALA A 193 -7.60 -14.25 -9.79
CA ALA A 193 -8.65 -14.96 -10.54
C ALA A 193 -9.58 -15.76 -9.62
N ALA A 194 -9.02 -16.44 -8.60
CA ALA A 194 -9.82 -17.16 -7.61
C ALA A 194 -10.65 -16.19 -6.76
N ALA A 195 -10.06 -15.09 -6.28
CA ALA A 195 -10.75 -14.08 -5.48
C ALA A 195 -11.88 -13.40 -6.29
N GLN A 196 -11.65 -13.12 -7.59
CA GLN A 196 -12.67 -12.53 -8.46
C GLN A 196 -13.93 -13.38 -8.50
N ARG A 197 -13.80 -14.68 -8.79
CA ARG A 197 -14.93 -15.61 -8.83
C ARG A 197 -15.71 -15.67 -7.52
N VAL A 198 -14.97 -15.67 -6.41
CA VAL A 198 -15.56 -15.70 -5.07
C VAL A 198 -16.37 -14.43 -4.76
N VAL A 199 -15.78 -13.26 -5.03
CA VAL A 199 -16.40 -11.98 -4.68
C VAL A 199 -17.51 -11.61 -5.65
N SER A 200 -17.36 -11.92 -6.95
CA SER A 200 -18.40 -11.64 -7.94
C SER A 200 -19.58 -12.62 -7.83
N GLY A 201 -19.35 -13.86 -7.40
CA GLY A 201 -20.32 -14.95 -7.49
C GLY A 201 -20.63 -15.36 -8.94
N MET A 202 -19.82 -14.91 -9.90
CA MET A 202 -19.99 -15.11 -11.34
C MET A 202 -18.76 -15.79 -11.94
N ASP A 203 -18.90 -16.40 -13.11
CA ASP A 203 -17.78 -16.95 -13.87
C ASP A 203 -17.06 -15.84 -14.65
N GLU A 204 -16.40 -14.97 -13.89
CA GLU A 204 -15.59 -13.88 -14.40
C GLU A 204 -14.11 -14.19 -14.24
N THR A 205 -13.33 -13.98 -15.30
CA THR A 205 -11.89 -14.20 -15.30
C THR A 205 -11.14 -12.88 -15.21
N LEU A 206 -10.50 -12.62 -14.04
CA LEU A 206 -9.58 -11.51 -13.86
C LEU A 206 -8.15 -11.93 -14.23
N THR A 207 -7.53 -11.17 -15.11
CA THR A 207 -6.12 -11.37 -15.54
C THR A 207 -5.29 -10.14 -15.23
N LEU A 208 -4.08 -10.37 -14.71
CA LEU A 208 -3.08 -9.34 -14.42
C LEU A 208 -1.91 -9.51 -15.38
N ILE A 209 -1.41 -8.40 -15.96
CA ILE A 209 -0.29 -8.41 -16.90
C ILE A 209 0.70 -7.33 -16.49
N TYR A 210 1.94 -7.72 -16.17
CA TYR A 210 3.00 -6.75 -15.90
C TYR A 210 3.60 -6.25 -17.21
N HIS A 211 3.69 -4.94 -17.36
CA HIS A 211 4.24 -4.24 -18.53
C HIS A 211 5.50 -3.45 -18.13
N PRO A 212 6.71 -4.00 -18.30
CA PRO A 212 7.93 -3.24 -18.11
C PRO A 212 8.08 -2.20 -19.24
N ALA A 213 8.23 -0.93 -18.87
CA ALA A 213 8.32 0.17 -19.85
C ALA A 213 9.63 0.19 -20.65
N SER A 214 10.66 -0.49 -20.17
CA SER A 214 11.95 -0.63 -20.84
C SER A 214 12.03 -1.85 -21.77
N GLY A 215 11.00 -2.69 -21.81
CA GLY A 215 11.19 -4.03 -22.37
C GLY A 215 12.11 -4.88 -21.48
N PRO A 216 12.77 -5.92 -22.07
CA PRO A 216 13.57 -6.87 -21.29
C PRO A 216 14.94 -6.31 -20.83
N ASP A 217 15.54 -5.40 -21.60
CA ASP A 217 16.87 -4.84 -21.34
C ASP A 217 16.78 -3.36 -20.92
N LEU A 218 16.86 -3.13 -19.61
CA LEU A 218 16.80 -1.79 -19.03
C LEU A 218 18.02 -0.94 -19.40
N ARG A 219 19.21 -1.56 -19.50
CA ARG A 219 20.46 -0.86 -19.86
C ARG A 219 20.39 -0.32 -21.27
N GLU A 220 20.06 -1.17 -22.21
CA GLU A 220 19.94 -0.78 -23.61
C GLU A 220 18.85 0.29 -23.81
N ALA A 221 17.69 0.10 -23.19
CA ALA A 221 16.60 1.08 -23.26
C ALA A 221 17.00 2.45 -22.69
N MET A 222 17.80 2.51 -21.61
CA MET A 222 18.31 3.76 -21.05
C MET A 222 19.32 4.43 -21.99
N LEU A 223 20.21 3.65 -22.63
CA LEU A 223 21.16 4.17 -23.60
C LEU A 223 20.45 4.83 -24.79
N GLN A 224 19.46 4.15 -25.35
CA GLN A 224 18.66 4.66 -26.48
C GLN A 224 17.80 5.89 -26.10
N ALA A 225 17.44 6.04 -24.82
CA ALA A 225 16.60 7.14 -24.37
C ALA A 225 17.35 8.44 -24.07
N ARG A 226 18.69 8.46 -24.03
CA ARG A 226 19.51 9.60 -23.54
C ARG A 226 19.19 10.94 -24.21
N ASP A 227 19.13 10.98 -25.54
CA ASP A 227 18.84 12.21 -26.27
C ASP A 227 17.42 12.73 -25.97
N ARG A 228 16.48 11.81 -25.83
CA ARG A 228 15.09 12.14 -25.45
C ARG A 228 15.03 12.67 -24.02
N GLU A 229 15.74 12.06 -23.09
CA GLU A 229 15.80 12.47 -21.66
C GLU A 229 16.44 13.84 -21.50
N THR A 230 17.51 14.11 -22.25
CA THR A 230 18.17 15.43 -22.29
C THR A 230 17.20 16.51 -22.79
N ARG A 231 16.49 16.25 -23.88
CA ARG A 231 15.48 17.20 -24.42
C ARG A 231 14.32 17.43 -23.45
N LEU A 232 13.80 16.36 -22.83
CA LEU A 232 12.67 16.42 -21.92
C LEU A 232 13.06 16.81 -20.48
N ARG A 233 14.37 16.88 -20.19
CA ARG A 233 14.95 17.18 -18.87
C ARG A 233 14.44 16.27 -17.76
N GLN A 234 14.16 15.00 -18.09
CA GLN A 234 13.66 13.99 -17.12
C GLN A 234 13.93 12.58 -17.63
N ALA A 235 14.07 11.64 -16.70
CA ALA A 235 14.15 10.21 -17.01
C ALA A 235 12.80 9.70 -17.55
N VAL A 236 12.85 8.98 -18.69
CA VAL A 236 11.64 8.49 -19.39
C VAL A 236 11.56 6.98 -19.47
N VAL A 237 12.62 6.26 -19.07
CA VAL A 237 12.71 4.79 -19.13
C VAL A 237 13.05 4.22 -17.76
N GLY A 238 12.42 3.11 -17.41
CA GLY A 238 12.69 2.31 -16.22
C GLY A 238 11.47 2.04 -15.35
N PRO A 239 11.63 1.33 -14.20
CA PRO A 239 10.54 0.88 -13.32
C PRO A 239 9.54 1.96 -12.88
N HIS A 240 9.93 3.21 -12.87
CA HIS A 240 9.03 4.34 -12.58
C HIS A 240 8.03 4.64 -13.72
N ARG A 241 8.11 3.94 -14.83
CA ARG A 241 7.21 4.01 -16.01
C ARG A 241 6.47 2.71 -16.28
N ASP A 242 6.78 1.63 -15.57
CA ASP A 242 6.09 0.35 -15.73
C ASP A 242 4.60 0.49 -15.45
N ASP A 243 3.85 -0.52 -15.90
CA ASP A 243 2.43 -0.60 -15.59
C ASP A 243 1.97 -2.03 -15.27
N LEU A 244 0.77 -2.12 -14.69
CA LEU A 244 0.05 -3.36 -14.42
C LEU A 244 -1.28 -3.33 -15.17
N GLY A 245 -1.39 -4.10 -16.21
CA GLY A 245 -2.64 -4.28 -16.97
C GLY A 245 -3.63 -5.15 -16.21
N LEU A 246 -4.88 -4.72 -16.17
CA LEU A 246 -5.99 -5.42 -15.54
C LEU A 246 -7.04 -5.71 -16.61
N ARG A 247 -7.38 -7.00 -16.80
CA ARG A 247 -8.38 -7.41 -17.76
C ARG A 247 -9.45 -8.28 -17.10
N LEU A 248 -10.70 -7.98 -17.39
CA LEU A 248 -11.85 -8.80 -17.00
C LEU A 248 -12.43 -9.44 -18.27
N ASN A 249 -12.51 -10.76 -18.30
CA ASN A 249 -12.98 -11.53 -19.48
C ASN A 249 -12.24 -11.12 -20.78
N GLY A 250 -10.93 -10.87 -20.68
CA GLY A 250 -10.10 -10.47 -21.80
C GLY A 250 -10.15 -8.98 -22.19
N MET A 251 -11.11 -8.19 -21.66
CA MET A 251 -11.25 -6.77 -21.94
C MET A 251 -10.53 -5.91 -20.89
N PRO A 252 -9.91 -4.74 -21.25
CA PRO A 252 -9.33 -3.81 -20.31
C PRO A 252 -10.35 -3.36 -19.26
N ALA A 253 -10.10 -3.69 -17.98
CA ALA A 253 -11.10 -3.47 -16.93
C ALA A 253 -11.40 -1.98 -16.69
N GLY A 254 -10.38 -1.10 -16.80
CA GLY A 254 -10.57 0.34 -16.59
C GLY A 254 -11.50 1.03 -17.61
N GLU A 255 -11.71 0.42 -18.77
CA GLU A 255 -12.50 0.99 -19.86
C GLU A 255 -13.90 0.34 -19.96
N PHE A 256 -14.01 -0.97 -19.67
CA PHE A 256 -15.19 -1.75 -19.99
C PHE A 256 -15.93 -2.31 -18.77
N ALA A 257 -15.32 -2.34 -17.59
CA ALA A 257 -15.97 -2.86 -16.40
C ALA A 257 -16.99 -1.87 -15.84
N SER A 258 -18.15 -2.38 -15.41
CA SER A 258 -19.14 -1.59 -14.66
C SER A 258 -18.60 -1.18 -13.28
N GLU A 259 -19.19 -0.17 -12.64
CA GLU A 259 -18.82 0.26 -11.28
C GLU A 259 -18.81 -0.90 -10.27
N GLY A 260 -19.82 -1.79 -10.34
CA GLY A 260 -19.87 -2.99 -9.50
C GLY A 260 -18.72 -3.96 -9.77
N GLN A 261 -18.34 -4.14 -11.04
CA GLN A 261 -17.19 -4.95 -11.43
C GLN A 261 -15.87 -4.33 -10.99
N LEU A 262 -15.71 -3.01 -11.13
CA LEU A 262 -14.51 -2.29 -10.64
C LEU A 262 -14.31 -2.51 -9.13
N ARG A 263 -15.38 -2.42 -8.33
CA ARG A 263 -15.34 -2.70 -6.88
C ARG A 263 -14.96 -4.16 -6.60
N THR A 264 -15.54 -5.09 -7.35
CA THR A 264 -15.21 -6.52 -7.23
C THR A 264 -13.74 -6.77 -7.54
N ILE A 265 -13.21 -6.19 -8.62
CA ILE A 265 -11.79 -6.31 -9.00
C ILE A 265 -10.87 -5.72 -7.91
N ALA A 266 -11.22 -4.55 -7.35
CA ALA A 266 -10.45 -3.95 -6.27
C ALA A 266 -10.38 -4.88 -5.05
N LEU A 267 -11.51 -5.44 -4.62
CA LEU A 267 -11.57 -6.40 -3.52
C LEU A 267 -10.78 -7.68 -3.82
N ALA A 268 -10.93 -8.23 -5.03
CA ALA A 268 -10.22 -9.43 -5.47
C ALA A 268 -8.70 -9.24 -5.43
N LEU A 269 -8.20 -8.08 -5.88
CA LEU A 269 -6.77 -7.73 -5.80
C LEU A 269 -6.28 -7.67 -4.35
N LYS A 270 -7.07 -7.12 -3.44
CA LYS A 270 -6.69 -7.00 -2.02
C LYS A 270 -6.73 -8.34 -1.28
N LEU A 271 -7.72 -9.18 -1.59
CA LEU A 271 -7.75 -10.56 -1.08
C LEU A 271 -6.55 -11.36 -1.61
N ALA A 272 -6.25 -11.25 -2.91
CA ALA A 272 -5.07 -11.88 -3.50
C ALA A 272 -3.77 -11.39 -2.86
N GLN A 273 -3.65 -10.07 -2.64
CA GLN A 273 -2.52 -9.47 -1.92
C GLN A 273 -2.37 -10.09 -0.53
N GLY A 274 -3.44 -10.16 0.25
CA GLY A 274 -3.41 -10.74 1.59
C GLY A 274 -2.99 -12.20 1.61
N ARG A 275 -3.50 -12.99 0.67
CA ARG A 275 -3.12 -14.41 0.50
C ARG A 275 -1.66 -14.57 0.10
N LEU A 276 -1.17 -13.76 -0.82
CA LEU A 276 0.24 -13.81 -1.23
C LEU A 276 1.17 -13.44 -0.06
N LEU A 277 0.83 -12.38 0.70
CA LEU A 277 1.58 -11.98 1.89
C LEU A 277 1.64 -13.11 2.91
N GLU A 278 0.49 -13.74 3.21
CA GLU A 278 0.39 -14.87 4.14
C GLU A 278 1.23 -16.07 3.69
N GLN A 279 1.11 -16.47 2.43
CA GLN A 279 1.86 -17.61 1.86
C GLN A 279 3.37 -17.41 1.91
N ARG A 280 3.83 -16.18 1.68
CA ARG A 280 5.27 -15.87 1.62
C ARG A 280 5.89 -15.66 2.99
N ALA A 281 5.17 -15.05 3.92
CA ALA A 281 5.71 -14.69 5.21
C ALA A 281 5.30 -15.64 6.35
N GLY A 282 4.35 -16.53 6.13
CA GLY A 282 3.81 -17.43 7.18
C GLY A 282 3.11 -16.67 8.31
N LYS A 283 2.70 -15.41 8.07
CA LYS A 283 2.05 -14.54 9.06
C LYS A 283 0.78 -13.93 8.45
N HIS A 284 -0.24 -13.75 9.27
CA HIS A 284 -1.48 -13.11 8.83
C HIS A 284 -1.32 -11.58 8.77
N PRO A 285 -1.72 -10.91 7.68
CA PRO A 285 -1.72 -9.46 7.60
C PRO A 285 -2.82 -8.84 8.47
N ILE A 286 -2.61 -7.60 8.91
CA ILE A 286 -3.68 -6.73 9.41
C ILE A 286 -4.43 -6.18 8.20
N TYR A 287 -5.77 -6.28 8.24
CA TYR A 287 -6.63 -5.67 7.23
C TYR A 287 -7.18 -4.33 7.74
N LEU A 288 -6.86 -3.27 7.02
CA LEU A 288 -7.31 -1.90 7.27
C LEU A 288 -8.34 -1.53 6.20
N MET A 289 -9.62 -1.49 6.57
CA MET A 289 -10.76 -1.33 5.65
C MET A 289 -11.43 0.02 5.90
N ASP A 290 -11.17 0.99 5.02
CA ASP A 290 -11.60 2.37 5.19
C ASP A 290 -12.87 2.66 4.39
N ASP A 291 -13.99 2.69 5.09
CA ASP A 291 -15.34 3.06 4.62
C ASP A 291 -15.85 2.32 3.36
N ILE A 292 -15.37 1.08 3.16
CA ILE A 292 -15.75 0.29 1.97
C ILE A 292 -17.09 -0.43 2.12
N PHE A 293 -17.53 -0.70 3.35
CA PHE A 293 -18.70 -1.54 3.61
C PHE A 293 -20.02 -0.87 3.24
N GLY A 294 -20.11 0.45 3.30
CA GLY A 294 -21.26 1.20 2.85
C GLY A 294 -21.53 1.12 1.34
N GLU A 295 -20.47 0.87 0.58
CA GLU A 295 -20.47 0.86 -0.88
C GLU A 295 -20.70 -0.56 -1.48
N LEU A 296 -20.69 -1.59 -0.64
CA LEU A 296 -20.84 -2.98 -1.05
C LEU A 296 -22.26 -3.49 -0.81
N ASP A 297 -22.77 -4.29 -1.72
CA ASP A 297 -23.97 -5.09 -1.48
C ASP A 297 -23.72 -6.20 -0.44
N PRO A 298 -24.77 -6.78 0.17
CA PRO A 298 -24.63 -7.81 1.19
C PRO A 298 -23.83 -9.05 0.73
N ALA A 299 -23.97 -9.46 -0.53
CA ALA A 299 -23.28 -10.64 -1.06
C ALA A 299 -21.75 -10.42 -1.10
N ARG A 300 -21.31 -9.29 -1.64
CA ARG A 300 -19.88 -8.92 -1.70
C ARG A 300 -19.28 -8.70 -0.31
N ARG A 301 -20.03 -8.08 0.62
CA ARG A 301 -19.59 -7.92 2.01
C ARG A 301 -19.32 -9.25 2.68
N ASN A 302 -20.29 -10.19 2.58
CA ASN A 302 -20.16 -11.52 3.15
C ASN A 302 -19.04 -12.31 2.47
N ALA A 303 -18.91 -12.24 1.15
CA ALA A 303 -17.83 -12.87 0.42
C ALA A 303 -16.47 -12.35 0.89
N LEU A 304 -16.30 -11.04 1.03
CA LEU A 304 -15.08 -10.43 1.57
C LEU A 304 -14.78 -10.98 2.97
N MET A 305 -15.70 -10.83 3.92
CA MET A 305 -15.47 -11.19 5.32
C MET A 305 -15.20 -12.68 5.53
N ASN A 306 -15.89 -13.55 4.80
CA ASN A 306 -15.72 -15.01 4.89
C ASN A 306 -14.39 -15.50 4.30
N HIS A 307 -13.75 -14.69 3.42
CA HIS A 307 -12.45 -15.04 2.81
C HIS A 307 -11.26 -14.39 3.49
N LEU A 308 -11.48 -13.49 4.43
CA LEU A 308 -10.41 -12.99 5.30
C LEU A 308 -10.06 -14.07 6.35
N PRO A 309 -8.75 -14.33 6.60
CA PRO A 309 -8.35 -15.28 7.63
C PRO A 309 -8.94 -14.91 9.00
N ALA A 310 -9.46 -15.90 9.72
CA ALA A 310 -10.04 -15.67 11.04
C ALA A 310 -9.05 -15.05 12.02
N GLN A 311 -7.78 -15.47 11.94
CA GLN A 311 -6.67 -15.02 12.79
C GLN A 311 -6.16 -13.64 12.44
N SER A 312 -6.52 -13.07 11.28
CA SER A 312 -6.13 -11.72 10.90
C SER A 312 -6.87 -10.68 11.73
N GLN A 313 -6.15 -9.68 12.21
CA GLN A 313 -6.74 -8.50 12.81
C GLN A 313 -7.44 -7.65 11.74
N LYS A 314 -8.67 -7.21 12.01
CA LYS A 314 -9.52 -6.48 11.08
C LYS A 314 -9.91 -5.13 11.68
N TRP A 315 -9.55 -4.05 11.02
CA TRP A 315 -9.93 -2.69 11.39
C TRP A 315 -10.84 -2.12 10.32
N ILE A 316 -12.06 -1.79 10.70
CA ILE A 316 -13.12 -1.37 9.79
C ILE A 316 -13.58 0.02 10.21
N THR A 317 -13.60 0.98 9.30
CA THR A 317 -14.27 2.27 9.54
C THR A 317 -15.61 2.30 8.83
N THR A 318 -16.60 2.93 9.45
CA THR A 318 -17.93 3.08 8.87
C THR A 318 -18.66 4.29 9.45
N THR A 319 -19.65 4.79 8.72
CA THR A 319 -20.56 5.87 9.19
C THR A 319 -21.85 5.34 9.82
N HIS A 320 -22.24 4.10 9.53
CA HIS A 320 -23.45 3.45 10.05
C HIS A 320 -23.25 1.94 10.21
N LEU A 321 -24.09 1.33 11.03
CA LEU A 321 -24.00 -0.09 11.38
C LEU A 321 -25.11 -0.97 10.76
N ASP A 322 -25.95 -0.42 9.88
CA ASP A 322 -27.12 -1.15 9.31
C ASP A 322 -26.73 -2.40 8.56
N TRP A 323 -25.54 -2.35 7.91
CA TRP A 323 -24.99 -3.48 7.17
C TRP A 323 -24.51 -4.64 8.06
N LEU A 324 -24.24 -4.41 9.35
CA LEU A 324 -23.78 -5.46 10.28
C LEU A 324 -24.75 -6.61 10.40
N LYS A 325 -26.06 -6.33 10.48
CA LYS A 325 -27.08 -7.36 10.61
C LYS A 325 -27.03 -8.42 9.51
N ALA A 326 -26.53 -8.03 8.33
CA ALA A 326 -26.37 -8.91 7.17
C ALA A 326 -24.93 -9.47 7.05
N THR A 327 -24.06 -9.27 8.04
CA THR A 327 -22.64 -9.68 7.98
C THR A 327 -22.18 -10.28 9.32
N PRO A 328 -22.64 -11.49 9.70
CA PRO A 328 -22.38 -12.08 11.01
C PRO A 328 -20.88 -12.25 11.36
N ALA A 329 -20.01 -12.37 10.35
CA ALA A 329 -18.57 -12.50 10.55
C ALA A 329 -17.91 -11.29 11.24
N VAL A 330 -18.63 -10.19 11.39
CA VAL A 330 -18.17 -8.97 12.10
C VAL A 330 -18.65 -8.90 13.54
N ASP A 331 -19.56 -9.75 13.98
CA ASP A 331 -20.18 -9.69 15.31
C ASP A 331 -19.17 -9.86 16.45
N ALA A 332 -18.10 -10.63 16.24
CA ALA A 332 -17.03 -10.86 17.20
C ALA A 332 -15.99 -9.71 17.26
N ILE A 333 -16.10 -8.67 16.41
CA ILE A 333 -15.17 -7.55 16.39
C ILE A 333 -15.68 -6.44 17.30
N ALA A 334 -14.81 -5.93 18.18
CA ALA A 334 -15.14 -4.85 19.11
C ALA A 334 -15.56 -3.57 18.35
N ARG A 335 -16.50 -2.81 18.94
CA ARG A 335 -17.08 -1.60 18.33
C ARG A 335 -16.70 -0.38 19.13
N PHE A 336 -16.17 0.64 18.47
CA PHE A 336 -15.79 1.90 19.09
C PHE A 336 -16.46 3.06 18.34
N ARG A 337 -16.92 4.03 19.09
CA ARG A 337 -17.45 5.29 18.55
C ARG A 337 -16.35 6.33 18.49
N VAL A 338 -16.16 6.96 17.33
CA VAL A 338 -15.19 8.04 17.11
C VAL A 338 -15.95 9.34 16.92
N ALA A 339 -15.77 10.27 17.86
CA ALA A 339 -16.38 11.59 17.81
C ALA A 339 -15.46 12.62 18.48
N ASP A 340 -15.35 13.82 17.89
CA ASP A 340 -14.63 14.98 18.44
C ASP A 340 -13.21 14.66 18.92
N GLY A 341 -12.47 13.84 18.13
CA GLY A 341 -11.10 13.44 18.46
C GLY A 341 -10.98 12.46 19.63
N LYS A 342 -12.09 11.83 20.05
CA LYS A 342 -12.12 10.81 21.12
C LYS A 342 -12.64 9.49 20.56
N VAL A 343 -12.21 8.41 21.21
CA VAL A 343 -12.70 7.05 20.93
C VAL A 343 -13.33 6.53 22.21
N MET A 344 -14.55 6.03 22.09
CA MET A 344 -15.36 5.49 23.19
C MET A 344 -15.75 4.06 22.82
N GLY A 345 -15.52 3.11 23.69
CA GLY A 345 -15.88 1.69 23.55
C GLY A 345 -17.24 1.39 24.17
#